data_44996e2d5537273f598fcb6b16d80e72
#
_entry.id   44996e2d5537273f598fcb6b16d80e72
#
_cell.length_a   1.000
_cell.length_b   1.000
_cell.length_c   1.000
_cell.angle_alpha   90.00
_cell.angle_beta   90.00
_cell.angle_gamma   90.00
#
_symmetry.space_group_name_H-M   'P 1'
#
loop_
_entity.id
_entity.type
_entity.pdbx_description
1 polymer ?
#
loop_
_entity_poly.entity_id
_entity_poly.type
_entity_poly.pdbx_seq_one_letter_code
_entity_poly.pdbx_strand_id
1 'polypeptide(L)'
;KGETDLTAEERLLRAIFGEKAREVRDTSLRVPHGAYGIVVDVKVFTPENSDELQPGVRMCVRCYIAQKRKISVGDKMAGRHGNKGVVSRILPQEDMPFMPDGTPLDIVLNPLGVPSRMNIGQVLEVHLGYAAKTLGYKVATPIFDGASYEDIREELIKAGLDPEGKSWLYDGRTGERFDNKVTVGYVYFLKLHHLVDDKILSLIHI
;
A
#
# COMPACT_ATOMS: atom_id res chain seq x y z
N LYS A 1 17.23 28.94 -12.08
CA LYS A 1 16.85 30.25 -11.57
C LYS A 1 15.85 30.83 -12.55
N GLY A 2 14.59 30.96 -12.16
CA GLY A 2 13.60 31.67 -12.93
C GLY A 2 13.80 33.15 -12.86
N GLU A 3 13.41 33.87 -13.91
CA GLU A 3 13.17 35.29 -13.78
C GLU A 3 12.09 35.51 -12.70
N THR A 4 12.32 36.42 -11.78
CA THR A 4 11.26 36.98 -10.97
C THR A 4 10.23 37.59 -11.91
N ASP A 5 8.96 37.28 -11.72
CA ASP A 5 7.87 37.85 -12.51
C ASP A 5 7.96 39.37 -12.45
N LEU A 6 8.45 39.94 -13.54
CA LEU A 6 8.55 41.39 -13.72
C LEU A 6 7.15 41.96 -13.86
N THR A 7 6.87 43.02 -13.15
CA THR A 7 5.62 43.77 -13.35
C THR A 7 5.54 44.29 -14.80
N ALA A 8 4.34 44.54 -15.30
CA ALA A 8 4.15 45.06 -16.66
C ALA A 8 4.95 46.35 -16.92
N GLU A 9 5.11 47.16 -15.89
CA GLU A 9 5.88 48.41 -15.93
C GLU A 9 7.38 48.20 -16.05
N GLU A 10 7.92 47.19 -15.34
CA GLU A 10 9.36 46.81 -15.46
C GLU A 10 9.68 46.20 -16.81
N ARG A 11 8.75 45.46 -17.42
CA ARG A 11 8.89 44.93 -18.78
C ARG A 11 8.96 46.08 -19.81
N LEU A 12 8.11 47.09 -19.63
CA LEU A 12 8.06 48.25 -20.50
C LEU A 12 9.35 49.08 -20.38
N LEU A 13 9.84 49.33 -19.16
CA LEU A 13 11.09 50.04 -18.92
C LEU A 13 12.30 49.31 -19.52
N ARG A 14 12.41 48.02 -19.44
CA ARG A 14 13.44 47.20 -20.08
C ARG A 14 13.38 47.28 -21.61
N ALA A 15 12.17 47.30 -22.16
CA ALA A 15 11.98 47.43 -23.60
C ALA A 15 12.41 48.82 -24.14
N ILE A 16 12.20 49.90 -23.36
CA ILE A 16 12.53 51.26 -23.72
C ILE A 16 14.04 51.58 -23.58
N PHE A 17 14.69 51.04 -22.54
CA PHE A 17 16.10 51.33 -22.26
C PHE A 17 17.08 50.34 -22.89
N GLY A 18 16.59 49.40 -23.74
CA GLY A 18 17.46 48.62 -24.61
C GLY A 18 18.45 47.69 -23.90
N GLU A 19 18.23 47.35 -22.64
CA GLU A 19 18.98 46.29 -22.02
C GLU A 19 18.63 44.98 -22.77
N LYS A 20 19.63 44.40 -23.41
CA LYS A 20 19.55 43.03 -23.95
C LYS A 20 19.20 42.10 -22.79
N ALA A 21 17.93 41.94 -22.54
CA ALA A 21 17.43 40.92 -21.62
C ALA A 21 17.96 39.59 -22.15
N ARG A 22 18.96 39.00 -21.48
CA ARG A 22 19.24 37.60 -21.65
C ARG A 22 17.93 36.89 -21.37
N GLU A 23 17.35 36.24 -22.37
CA GLU A 23 16.22 35.36 -22.19
C GLU A 23 16.62 34.26 -21.18
N VAL A 24 16.41 34.55 -19.94
CA VAL A 24 16.62 33.56 -18.88
C VAL A 24 15.40 32.66 -18.89
N ARG A 25 15.54 31.48 -19.48
CA ARG A 25 14.51 30.50 -19.48
C ARG A 25 14.40 29.91 -18.07
N ASP A 26 13.18 29.90 -17.50
CA ASP A 26 12.92 29.25 -16.23
C ASP A 26 13.05 27.74 -16.40
N THR A 27 14.04 27.15 -15.75
CA THR A 27 14.29 25.71 -15.71
C THR A 27 13.99 25.11 -14.33
N SER A 28 13.24 25.82 -13.51
CA SER A 28 12.88 25.37 -12.18
C SER A 28 12.10 24.04 -12.23
N LEU A 29 12.43 23.15 -11.31
CA LEU A 29 11.66 21.94 -11.12
C LEU A 29 10.28 22.30 -10.54
N ARG A 30 9.24 21.94 -11.26
CA ARG A 30 7.85 22.12 -10.84
C ARG A 30 7.23 20.78 -10.54
N VAL A 31 6.28 20.75 -9.61
CA VAL A 31 5.50 19.55 -9.32
C VAL A 31 4.74 19.13 -10.59
N PRO A 32 4.90 17.88 -11.06
CA PRO A 32 4.21 17.39 -12.25
C PRO A 32 2.69 17.47 -12.06
N HIS A 33 1.97 17.64 -13.17
CA HIS A 33 0.50 17.62 -13.13
C HIS A 33 -0.02 16.28 -12.59
N GLY A 34 -0.93 16.33 -11.62
CA GLY A 34 -1.45 15.14 -10.94
C GLY A 34 -0.61 14.64 -9.75
N ALA A 35 0.60 15.17 -9.54
CA ALA A 35 1.38 14.88 -8.35
C ALA A 35 0.97 15.80 -7.18
N TYR A 36 0.87 15.23 -5.98
CA TYR A 36 0.54 15.96 -4.76
C TYR A 36 1.22 15.34 -3.54
N GLY A 37 1.31 16.09 -2.46
CA GLY A 37 1.86 15.58 -1.21
C GLY A 37 2.09 16.70 -0.21
N ILE A 38 2.47 16.32 1.00
CA ILE A 38 2.79 17.22 2.09
C ILE A 38 4.29 17.19 2.34
N VAL A 39 4.94 18.36 2.35
CA VAL A 39 6.35 18.46 2.68
C VAL A 39 6.54 18.17 4.16
N VAL A 40 7.29 17.12 4.47
CA VAL A 40 7.55 16.67 5.85
C VAL A 40 8.87 17.22 6.36
N ASP A 41 9.89 17.26 5.49
CA ASP A 41 11.22 17.71 5.85
C ASP A 41 11.91 18.34 4.63
N VAL A 42 12.85 19.26 4.89
CA VAL A 42 13.67 19.90 3.85
C VAL A 42 15.11 19.92 4.32
N LYS A 43 16.00 19.31 3.54
CA LYS A 43 17.45 19.35 3.77
C LYS A 43 18.14 20.18 2.70
N VAL A 44 18.97 21.08 3.15
CA VAL A 44 19.79 21.95 2.28
C VAL A 44 21.23 21.50 2.38
N PHE A 45 21.83 21.18 1.24
CA PHE A 45 23.23 20.80 1.10
C PHE A 45 24.00 21.91 0.40
N THR A 46 25.08 22.37 1.03
CA THR A 46 26.03 23.34 0.49
C THR A 46 27.42 22.71 0.48
N PRO A 47 28.39 23.23 -0.27
CA PRO A 47 29.76 22.73 -0.25
C PRO A 47 30.41 22.71 1.14
N GLU A 48 29.91 23.55 2.05
CA GLU A 48 30.39 23.62 3.43
C GLU A 48 29.83 22.49 4.31
N ASN A 49 28.65 21.96 3.95
CA ASN A 49 27.92 20.97 4.77
C ASN A 49 27.92 19.55 4.16
N SER A 50 28.43 19.38 2.95
CA SER A 50 28.37 18.09 2.26
C SER A 50 29.45 17.96 1.21
N ASP A 51 30.20 16.86 1.26
CA ASP A 51 31.22 16.49 0.29
C ASP A 51 30.64 15.82 -0.99
N GLU A 52 29.33 15.53 -1.01
CA GLU A 52 28.66 14.75 -2.06
C GLU A 52 28.05 15.59 -3.19
N LEU A 53 28.33 16.90 -3.25
CA LEU A 53 27.77 17.73 -4.32
C LEU A 53 28.51 17.51 -5.63
N GLN A 54 27.74 17.38 -6.71
CA GLN A 54 28.32 17.29 -8.06
C GLN A 54 29.07 18.57 -8.42
N PRO A 55 30.16 18.48 -9.22
CA PRO A 55 30.92 19.64 -9.67
C PRO A 55 30.00 20.68 -10.33
N GLY A 56 30.12 21.94 -9.89
CA GLY A 56 29.33 23.05 -10.41
C GLY A 56 28.01 23.32 -9.72
N VAL A 57 27.60 22.45 -8.81
CA VAL A 57 26.40 22.64 -7.97
C VAL A 57 26.77 23.45 -6.72
N ARG A 58 26.14 24.58 -6.53
CA ARG A 58 26.35 25.46 -5.37
C ARG A 58 25.46 25.13 -4.19
N MET A 59 24.28 24.60 -4.46
CA MET A 59 23.30 24.24 -3.44
C MET A 59 22.36 23.16 -3.98
N CYS A 60 22.11 22.15 -3.18
CA CYS A 60 21.11 21.12 -3.44
C CYS A 60 20.07 21.14 -2.34
N VAL A 61 18.80 21.20 -2.70
CA VAL A 61 17.68 21.13 -1.74
C VAL A 61 16.94 19.81 -1.95
N ARG A 62 16.84 19.03 -0.88
CA ARG A 62 16.08 17.78 -0.86
C ARG A 62 14.81 17.95 -0.05
N CYS A 63 13.67 17.95 -0.74
CA CYS A 63 12.37 17.99 -0.12
C CYS A 63 11.83 16.57 0.07
N TYR A 64 11.45 16.22 1.29
CA TYR A 64 10.78 14.97 1.63
C TYR A 64 9.28 15.20 1.60
N ILE A 65 8.60 14.49 0.71
CA ILE A 65 7.17 14.67 0.49
C ILE A 65 6.45 13.39 0.90
N ALA A 66 5.50 13.52 1.83
CA ALA A 66 4.62 12.42 2.23
C ALA A 66 3.38 12.42 1.35
N GLN A 67 3.05 11.24 0.84
CA GLN A 67 1.86 10.99 0.06
C GLN A 67 1.11 9.79 0.63
N LYS A 68 -0.19 9.93 0.88
CA LYS A 68 -1.03 8.84 1.36
C LYS A 68 -1.65 8.12 0.16
N ARG A 69 -1.15 6.93 -0.14
CA ARG A 69 -1.66 6.09 -1.21
C ARG A 69 -2.54 4.98 -0.66
N LYS A 70 -3.83 5.06 -0.89
CA LYS A 70 -4.79 4.01 -0.54
C LYS A 70 -4.68 2.83 -1.50
N ILE A 71 -5.16 1.66 -1.09
CA ILE A 71 -5.28 0.49 -1.95
C ILE A 71 -6.32 0.80 -3.03
N SER A 72 -5.99 0.48 -4.27
CA SER A 72 -6.87 0.60 -5.42
C SER A 72 -6.94 -0.71 -6.22
N VAL A 73 -7.96 -0.84 -7.05
CA VAL A 73 -8.08 -1.98 -7.97
C VAL A 73 -6.88 -2.00 -8.91
N GLY A 74 -6.23 -3.17 -9.04
CA GLY A 74 -5.00 -3.34 -9.79
C GLY A 74 -3.72 -3.30 -8.96
N ASP A 75 -3.77 -2.87 -7.71
CA ASP A 75 -2.61 -2.92 -6.81
C ASP A 75 -2.27 -4.35 -6.41
N LYS A 76 -0.99 -4.61 -6.24
CA LYS A 76 -0.50 -5.94 -5.89
C LYS A 76 -0.33 -6.08 -4.39
N MET A 77 -0.86 -7.17 -3.87
CA MET A 77 -0.70 -7.56 -2.47
C MET A 77 -0.13 -8.96 -2.36
N ALA A 78 0.50 -9.26 -1.25
CA ALA A 78 1.06 -10.57 -0.98
C ALA A 78 1.08 -10.91 0.51
N GLY A 79 1.01 -12.18 0.82
CA GLY A 79 1.31 -12.71 2.15
C GLY A 79 2.79 -13.09 2.29
N ARG A 80 3.12 -13.83 3.35
CA ARG A 80 4.48 -14.29 3.68
C ARG A 80 4.84 -15.67 3.11
N HIS A 81 3.92 -16.31 2.39
CA HIS A 81 4.05 -17.71 1.93
C HIS A 81 4.15 -17.82 0.40
N GLY A 82 4.67 -16.80 -0.28
CA GLY A 82 4.74 -16.76 -1.74
C GLY A 82 3.38 -16.56 -2.43
N ASN A 83 2.32 -16.36 -1.66
CA ASN A 83 1.00 -16.04 -2.15
C ASN A 83 0.93 -14.55 -2.54
N LYS A 84 0.63 -14.30 -3.78
CA LYS A 84 0.52 -12.96 -4.36
C LYS A 84 -0.75 -12.84 -5.18
N GLY A 85 -1.32 -11.66 -5.18
CA GLY A 85 -2.53 -11.38 -5.95
C GLY A 85 -2.66 -9.92 -6.28
N VAL A 86 -3.59 -9.63 -7.16
CA VAL A 86 -3.95 -8.27 -7.57
C VAL A 86 -5.35 -7.99 -7.08
N VAL A 87 -5.56 -6.80 -6.53
CA VAL A 87 -6.89 -6.37 -6.08
C VAL A 87 -7.81 -6.26 -7.28
N SER A 88 -8.83 -7.10 -7.31
CA SER A 88 -9.81 -7.13 -8.41
C SER A 88 -11.01 -6.25 -8.14
N ARG A 89 -11.40 -6.09 -6.89
CA ARG A 89 -12.60 -5.36 -6.49
C ARG A 89 -12.45 -4.77 -5.10
N ILE A 90 -12.95 -3.58 -4.90
CA ILE A 90 -13.11 -2.93 -3.60
C ILE A 90 -14.59 -2.74 -3.39
N LEU A 91 -15.10 -3.31 -2.30
CA LEU A 91 -16.51 -3.25 -1.93
C LEU A 91 -16.70 -2.35 -0.70
N PRO A 92 -17.85 -1.71 -0.57
CA PRO A 92 -18.27 -1.09 0.68
C PRO A 92 -18.29 -2.14 1.82
N GLN A 93 -18.09 -1.69 3.04
CA GLN A 93 -18.06 -2.57 4.21
C GLN A 93 -19.35 -3.37 4.39
N GLU A 94 -20.49 -2.75 4.04
CA GLU A 94 -21.83 -3.34 4.14
C GLU A 94 -22.04 -4.53 3.18
N ASP A 95 -21.34 -4.50 2.03
CA ASP A 95 -21.45 -5.55 1.01
C ASP A 95 -20.48 -6.73 1.24
N MET A 96 -19.56 -6.58 2.19
CA MET A 96 -18.61 -7.64 2.52
C MET A 96 -19.30 -8.76 3.32
N PRO A 97 -18.90 -10.03 3.11
CA PRO A 97 -19.31 -11.12 3.97
C PRO A 97 -18.98 -10.83 5.43
N PHE A 98 -19.84 -11.26 6.33
CA PHE A 98 -19.66 -11.00 7.75
C PHE A 98 -19.85 -12.28 8.59
N MET A 99 -19.28 -12.27 9.78
CA MET A 99 -19.33 -13.35 10.74
C MET A 99 -20.65 -13.30 11.56
N PRO A 100 -21.01 -14.37 12.29
CA PRO A 100 -22.24 -14.38 13.11
C PRO A 100 -22.30 -13.28 14.17
N ASP A 101 -21.16 -12.76 14.60
CA ASP A 101 -21.05 -11.64 15.54
C ASP A 101 -21.24 -10.26 14.86
N GLY A 102 -21.45 -10.23 13.54
CA GLY A 102 -21.61 -9.02 12.74
C GLY A 102 -20.30 -8.41 12.26
N THR A 103 -19.14 -8.98 12.56
CA THR A 103 -17.83 -8.48 12.11
C THR A 103 -17.65 -8.74 10.62
N PRO A 104 -17.48 -7.71 9.77
CA PRO A 104 -17.25 -7.89 8.35
C PRO A 104 -15.83 -8.37 8.09
N LEU A 105 -15.63 -9.09 6.98
CA LEU A 105 -14.29 -9.47 6.52
C LEU A 105 -13.60 -8.29 5.84
N ASP A 106 -12.28 -8.17 6.07
CA ASP A 106 -11.47 -7.13 5.43
C ASP A 106 -11.00 -7.53 4.04
N ILE A 107 -10.78 -8.83 3.81
CA ILE A 107 -10.29 -9.37 2.54
C ILE A 107 -10.91 -10.74 2.25
N VAL A 108 -11.19 -10.98 0.97
CA VAL A 108 -11.62 -12.28 0.46
C VAL A 108 -10.62 -12.75 -0.59
N LEU A 109 -10.11 -13.96 -0.43
CA LEU A 109 -9.08 -14.53 -1.28
C LEU A 109 -9.63 -15.72 -2.07
N ASN A 110 -9.17 -15.85 -3.32
CA ASN A 110 -9.54 -16.98 -4.16
C ASN A 110 -8.78 -18.25 -3.70
N PRO A 111 -9.49 -19.30 -3.27
CA PRO A 111 -8.86 -20.54 -2.80
C PRO A 111 -8.13 -21.33 -3.89
N LEU A 112 -8.43 -21.11 -5.16
CA LEU A 112 -7.73 -21.76 -6.28
C LEU A 112 -6.24 -21.42 -6.35
N GLY A 113 -5.81 -20.34 -5.69
CA GLY A 113 -4.39 -19.98 -5.59
C GLY A 113 -3.58 -20.84 -4.62
N VAL A 114 -4.21 -21.75 -3.86
CA VAL A 114 -3.54 -22.53 -2.81
C VAL A 114 -3.10 -23.92 -3.29
N PRO A 115 -3.99 -24.79 -3.88
CA PRO A 115 -3.67 -26.20 -4.09
C PRO A 115 -2.49 -26.43 -5.03
N SER A 116 -2.46 -25.74 -6.16
CA SER A 116 -1.42 -25.92 -7.18
C SER A 116 -0.05 -25.39 -6.76
N ARG A 117 -0.02 -24.46 -5.80
CA ARG A 117 1.22 -23.79 -5.34
C ARG A 117 1.83 -24.45 -4.12
N MET A 118 1.17 -25.44 -3.52
CA MET A 118 1.66 -26.24 -2.38
C MET A 118 2.12 -25.35 -1.19
N ASN A 119 1.53 -24.20 -0.98
CA ASN A 119 1.87 -23.26 0.09
C ASN A 119 0.81 -23.30 1.21
N ILE A 120 0.58 -24.49 1.76
CA ILE A 120 -0.42 -24.73 2.82
C ILE A 120 -0.16 -23.90 4.08
N GLY A 121 1.08 -23.46 4.30
CA GLY A 121 1.46 -22.62 5.44
C GLY A 121 0.62 -21.35 5.58
N GLN A 122 0.10 -20.79 4.48
CA GLN A 122 -0.81 -19.65 4.55
C GLN A 122 -2.13 -19.98 5.26
N VAL A 123 -2.67 -21.19 5.07
CA VAL A 123 -3.89 -21.64 5.72
C VAL A 123 -3.65 -21.91 7.21
N LEU A 124 -2.50 -22.52 7.53
CA LEU A 124 -2.10 -22.72 8.93
C LEU A 124 -1.88 -21.39 9.65
N GLU A 125 -1.32 -20.40 8.98
CA GLU A 125 -1.19 -19.04 9.53
C GLU A 125 -2.56 -18.41 9.83
N VAL A 126 -3.54 -18.56 8.94
CA VAL A 126 -4.90 -18.05 9.13
C VAL A 126 -5.53 -18.66 10.39
N HIS A 127 -5.41 -19.97 10.57
CA HIS A 127 -5.97 -20.68 11.72
C HIS A 127 -5.29 -20.27 13.03
N LEU A 128 -3.96 -20.33 13.07
CA LEU A 128 -3.19 -19.95 14.25
C LEU A 128 -3.33 -18.46 14.58
N GLY A 129 -3.40 -17.61 13.56
CA GLY A 129 -3.65 -16.19 13.72
C GLY A 129 -5.00 -15.88 14.36
N TYR A 130 -6.03 -16.65 14.02
CA TYR A 130 -7.34 -16.49 14.64
C TYR A 130 -7.33 -16.89 16.11
N ALA A 131 -6.74 -18.04 16.44
CA ALA A 131 -6.58 -18.48 17.82
C ALA A 131 -5.77 -17.46 18.64
N ALA A 132 -4.63 -17.03 18.14
CA ALA A 132 -3.76 -16.06 18.80
C ALA A 132 -4.44 -14.71 19.05
N LYS A 133 -5.24 -14.24 18.08
CA LYS A 133 -6.01 -12.99 18.23
C LYS A 133 -7.07 -13.12 19.33
N THR A 134 -7.78 -14.25 19.39
CA THR A 134 -8.81 -14.50 20.39
C THR A 134 -8.22 -14.66 21.79
N LEU A 135 -7.08 -15.35 21.91
CA LEU A 135 -6.38 -15.55 23.18
C LEU A 135 -5.49 -14.37 23.62
N GLY A 136 -5.24 -13.40 22.72
CA GLY A 136 -4.55 -12.15 23.03
C GLY A 136 -3.03 -12.23 23.10
N TYR A 137 -2.40 -13.21 22.47
CA TYR A 137 -0.94 -13.34 22.41
C TYR A 137 -0.39 -13.29 20.98
N LYS A 138 0.93 -13.15 20.85
CA LYS A 138 1.64 -13.18 19.57
C LYS A 138 2.43 -14.47 19.44
N VAL A 139 2.38 -15.08 18.25
CA VAL A 139 3.10 -16.32 17.95
C VAL A 139 4.28 -16.03 17.04
N ALA A 140 5.43 -16.60 17.37
CA ALA A 140 6.61 -16.66 16.52
C ALA A 140 6.91 -18.12 16.18
N THR A 141 6.96 -18.44 14.90
CA THR A 141 7.22 -19.79 14.39
C THR A 141 8.50 -19.78 13.54
N PRO A 142 9.69 -20.04 14.13
CA PRO A 142 10.92 -20.22 13.37
C PRO A 142 10.82 -21.36 12.36
N ILE A 143 11.64 -21.33 11.31
CA ILE A 143 11.54 -22.25 10.17
C ILE A 143 11.62 -23.73 10.59
N PHE A 144 12.49 -24.05 11.53
CA PHE A 144 12.73 -25.42 11.99
C PHE A 144 12.10 -25.75 13.35
N ASP A 145 11.41 -24.81 13.96
CA ASP A 145 10.70 -24.94 15.24
C ASP A 145 9.32 -24.31 15.12
N GLY A 146 8.55 -24.78 14.16
CA GLY A 146 7.20 -24.33 13.86
C GLY A 146 6.15 -25.07 14.68
N ALA A 147 4.91 -24.58 14.63
CA ALA A 147 3.75 -25.27 15.20
C ALA A 147 3.32 -26.43 14.28
N SER A 148 3.03 -27.58 14.87
CA SER A 148 2.42 -28.72 14.18
C SER A 148 0.94 -28.47 13.92
N TYR A 149 0.32 -29.31 13.12
CA TYR A 149 -1.14 -29.23 12.88
C TYR A 149 -1.94 -29.47 14.16
N GLU A 150 -1.47 -30.41 14.98
CA GLU A 150 -2.07 -30.76 16.27
C GLU A 150 -2.01 -29.58 17.25
N ASP A 151 -0.86 -28.90 17.34
CA ASP A 151 -0.69 -27.72 18.19
C ASP A 151 -1.68 -26.61 17.81
N ILE A 152 -1.82 -26.35 16.49
CA ILE A 152 -2.76 -25.34 16.00
C ILE A 152 -4.20 -25.70 16.32
N ARG A 153 -4.56 -26.99 16.21
CA ARG A 153 -5.88 -27.49 16.54
C ARG A 153 -6.20 -27.34 18.03
N GLU A 154 -5.23 -27.64 18.89
CA GLU A 154 -5.37 -27.46 20.33
C GLU A 154 -5.57 -25.98 20.69
N GLU A 155 -4.82 -25.08 20.07
CA GLU A 155 -4.96 -23.65 20.30
C GLU A 155 -6.32 -23.11 19.82
N LEU A 156 -6.86 -23.62 18.71
CA LEU A 156 -8.23 -23.30 18.26
C LEU A 156 -9.27 -23.77 19.29
N ILE A 157 -9.12 -24.97 19.82
CA ILE A 157 -10.02 -25.50 20.86
C ILE A 157 -9.94 -24.65 22.13
N LYS A 158 -8.73 -24.28 22.57
CA LYS A 158 -8.54 -23.40 23.74
C LYS A 158 -9.20 -22.04 23.54
N ALA A 159 -9.17 -21.53 22.31
CA ALA A 159 -9.83 -20.28 21.95
C ALA A 159 -11.37 -20.41 21.83
N GLY A 160 -11.94 -21.60 21.96
CA GLY A 160 -13.37 -21.85 21.76
C GLY A 160 -13.82 -21.76 20.31
N LEU A 161 -12.91 -21.94 19.37
CA LEU A 161 -13.14 -21.89 17.93
C LEU A 161 -13.32 -23.31 17.35
N ASP A 162 -13.85 -23.39 16.13
CA ASP A 162 -13.95 -24.65 15.40
C ASP A 162 -12.54 -25.25 15.21
N PRO A 163 -12.31 -26.53 15.58
CA PRO A 163 -11.03 -27.21 15.40
C PRO A 163 -10.53 -27.26 13.94
N GLU A 164 -11.44 -27.12 12.97
CA GLU A 164 -11.12 -27.05 11.56
C GLU A 164 -10.81 -25.62 11.08
N GLY A 165 -10.90 -24.61 11.95
CA GLY A 165 -10.68 -23.21 11.62
C GLY A 165 -11.69 -22.61 10.65
N LYS A 166 -12.90 -23.19 10.61
CA LYS A 166 -13.98 -22.75 9.74
C LYS A 166 -15.07 -22.05 10.52
N SER A 167 -15.69 -21.04 9.90
CA SER A 167 -16.79 -20.28 10.49
C SER A 167 -17.95 -20.15 9.51
N TRP A 168 -19.15 -19.95 10.05
CA TRP A 168 -20.29 -19.58 9.25
C TRP A 168 -20.15 -18.12 8.83
N LEU A 169 -20.41 -17.85 7.56
CA LEU A 169 -20.48 -16.50 7.04
C LEU A 169 -21.85 -16.19 6.48
N TYR A 170 -22.15 -14.92 6.43
CA TYR A 170 -23.36 -14.36 5.85
C TYR A 170 -22.99 -13.42 4.70
N ASP A 171 -23.78 -13.43 3.65
CA ASP A 171 -23.59 -12.52 2.53
C ASP A 171 -24.01 -11.09 2.95
N GLY A 172 -23.10 -10.12 2.76
CA GLY A 172 -23.39 -8.73 3.11
C GLY A 172 -24.50 -8.07 2.29
N ARG A 173 -24.82 -8.61 1.12
CA ARG A 173 -25.87 -8.05 0.24
C ARG A 173 -27.26 -8.62 0.55
N THR A 174 -27.34 -9.92 0.74
CA THR A 174 -28.61 -10.62 0.93
C THR A 174 -28.94 -10.89 2.40
N GLY A 175 -27.89 -10.93 3.25
CA GLY A 175 -28.01 -11.35 4.65
C GLY A 175 -28.20 -12.85 4.81
N GLU A 176 -28.14 -13.63 3.74
CA GLU A 176 -28.30 -15.08 3.77
C GLU A 176 -27.01 -15.77 4.24
N ARG A 177 -27.15 -16.86 4.98
CA ARG A 177 -26.02 -17.67 5.41
C ARG A 177 -25.45 -18.45 4.22
N PHE A 178 -24.13 -18.58 4.17
CA PHE A 178 -23.46 -19.45 3.20
C PHE A 178 -23.83 -20.92 3.42
N ASP A 179 -23.90 -21.70 2.36
CA ASP A 179 -24.25 -23.12 2.41
C ASP A 179 -23.24 -23.94 3.19
N ASN A 180 -21.98 -23.55 3.17
CA ASN A 180 -20.88 -24.23 3.82
C ASN A 180 -20.09 -23.29 4.72
N LYS A 181 -19.47 -23.85 5.76
CA LYS A 181 -18.47 -23.14 6.57
C LYS A 181 -17.27 -22.77 5.73
N VAL A 182 -16.73 -21.59 5.97
CA VAL A 182 -15.59 -21.00 5.25
C VAL A 182 -14.40 -20.86 6.21
N THR A 183 -13.18 -21.07 5.70
CA THR A 183 -11.96 -20.78 6.44
C THR A 183 -11.82 -19.29 6.65
N VAL A 184 -11.81 -18.86 7.89
CA VAL A 184 -11.70 -17.45 8.31
C VAL A 184 -10.66 -17.33 9.41
N GLY A 185 -9.90 -16.27 9.41
CA GLY A 185 -8.92 -15.98 10.45
C GLY A 185 -8.11 -14.74 10.15
N TYR A 186 -7.00 -14.57 10.84
CA TYR A 186 -6.10 -13.43 10.70
C TYR A 186 -4.83 -13.84 9.98
N VAL A 187 -4.44 -13.06 9.02
CA VAL A 187 -3.23 -13.29 8.20
C VAL A 187 -2.50 -11.98 7.97
N TYR A 188 -1.18 -12.04 7.86
CA TYR A 188 -0.36 -10.89 7.56
C TYR A 188 -0.29 -10.66 6.05
N PHE A 189 -0.76 -9.51 5.60
CA PHE A 189 -0.75 -9.10 4.20
C PHE A 189 0.03 -7.82 3.99
N LEU A 190 0.78 -7.78 2.89
CA LEU A 190 1.64 -6.67 2.49
C LEU A 190 1.13 -6.04 1.20
N LYS A 191 1.04 -4.73 1.18
CA LYS A 191 0.91 -3.97 -0.06
C LYS A 191 2.28 -3.85 -0.71
N LEU A 192 2.43 -4.40 -1.91
CA LEU A 192 3.69 -4.32 -2.65
C LEU A 192 3.81 -2.99 -3.40
N HIS A 193 5.04 -2.54 -3.65
CA HIS A 193 5.31 -1.30 -4.39
C HIS A 193 5.08 -1.44 -5.91
N HIS A 194 4.14 -2.29 -6.29
CA HIS A 194 3.65 -2.46 -7.65
C HIS A 194 2.23 -1.87 -7.74
N LEU A 195 2.16 -0.55 -7.65
CA LEU A 195 0.92 0.19 -7.67
C LEU A 195 0.48 0.45 -9.11
N VAL A 196 -0.81 0.32 -9.37
CA VAL A 196 -1.37 0.51 -10.72
C VAL A 196 -1.17 1.95 -11.22
N ASP A 197 -1.30 2.93 -10.34
CA ASP A 197 -1.19 4.35 -10.71
C ASP A 197 0.22 4.72 -11.21
N ASP A 198 1.26 4.01 -10.76
CA ASP A 198 2.63 4.22 -11.22
C ASP A 198 2.92 3.53 -12.55
N LYS A 199 2.07 2.59 -12.99
CA LYS A 199 2.27 1.76 -14.17
C LYS A 199 1.31 2.10 -15.30
N ILE A 200 0.25 2.83 -15.01
CA ILE A 200 -0.75 3.20 -16.02
C ILE A 200 -0.12 4.15 -17.04
N LEU A 201 -0.20 3.77 -18.31
CA LEU A 201 0.24 4.58 -19.42
C LEU A 201 -0.96 4.92 -20.28
N SER A 202 -1.27 6.21 -20.39
CA SER A 202 -2.30 6.70 -21.29
C SER A 202 -1.66 7.17 -22.59
N LEU A 203 -2.02 6.54 -23.69
CA LEU A 203 -1.60 6.89 -25.04
C LEU A 203 -2.71 7.62 -25.78
N ILE A 204 -3.11 8.78 -25.26
CA ILE A 204 -4.08 9.62 -25.97
C ILE A 204 -3.28 10.66 -26.77
N HIS A 205 -3.13 10.41 -28.04
CA HIS A 205 -2.75 11.40 -29.03
C HIS A 205 -3.99 11.80 -29.79
N ILE A 206 -4.47 12.96 -29.52
CA ILE A 206 -5.47 13.64 -30.35
C ILE A 206 -4.79 14.85 -30.99
#